data_e9a988a7748b66fb6beef8b77d83d12b
#
_entry.id   e9a988a7748b66fb6beef8b77d83d12b
#
_cell.length_a   1.000
_cell.length_b   1.000
_cell.length_c   1.000
_cell.angle_alpha   90.00
_cell.angle_beta   90.00
_cell.angle_gamma   90.00
#
_symmetry.space_group_name_H-M   'P 1'
#
loop_
_entity.id
_entity.type
_entity.pdbx_description
1 polymer ?
#
loop_
_entity_poly.entity_id
_entity_poly.type
_entity_poly.pdbx_seq_one_letter_code
_entity_poly.pdbx_strand_id
1 'polypeptide(L)'
;MFYGFNSKGFVFSSQYNQISNHPFFRDEEINQSVLKLYISQHFIPPPFGLLKNTHSVFPGEIVKIDKYGKLEKRRYWSFPKFDNSMVNYSDARNIIENEIKSSVKEQLVSDVPLGAFLSGGVDSPLICNYAKNY
;
A
#
# COMPACT_ATOMS: atom_id res chain seq x y z
N MET A 1 -4.60 -2.49 2.85
CA MET A 1 -5.92 -3.12 3.09
C MET A 1 -5.74 -4.62 3.22
N PHE A 2 -6.36 -5.21 4.25
CA PHE A 2 -6.32 -6.65 4.52
C PHE A 2 -7.72 -7.24 4.46
N TYR A 3 -7.83 -8.52 4.16
CA TYR A 3 -9.10 -9.23 4.21
C TYR A 3 -8.89 -10.70 4.59
N GLY A 4 -9.92 -11.29 5.17
CA GLY A 4 -10.02 -12.71 5.43
C GLY A 4 -11.28 -13.27 4.76
N PHE A 5 -11.19 -14.48 4.22
CA PHE A 5 -12.30 -15.17 3.58
C PHE A 5 -12.22 -16.66 3.84
N ASN A 6 -13.23 -17.19 4.51
CA ASN A 6 -13.36 -18.63 4.78
C ASN A 6 -14.86 -19.04 4.80
N SER A 7 -15.16 -20.26 5.20
CA SER A 7 -16.54 -20.76 5.29
C SER A 7 -17.43 -20.03 6.30
N LYS A 8 -16.84 -19.29 7.27
CA LYS A 8 -17.58 -18.49 8.25
C LYS A 8 -17.99 -17.12 7.70
N GLY A 9 -17.28 -16.61 6.68
CA GLY A 9 -17.59 -15.34 6.07
C GLY A 9 -16.37 -14.56 5.57
N PHE A 10 -16.62 -13.28 5.30
CA PHE A 10 -15.64 -12.32 4.79
C PHE A 10 -15.49 -11.15 5.76
N VAL A 11 -14.26 -10.74 6.01
CA VAL A 11 -13.92 -9.56 6.82
C VAL A 11 -12.83 -8.77 6.12
N PHE A 12 -12.89 -7.45 6.17
CA PHE A 12 -11.83 -6.57 5.66
C PHE A 12 -11.50 -5.48 6.66
N SER A 13 -10.24 -5.02 6.65
CA SER A 13 -9.77 -3.94 7.52
C SER A 13 -8.52 -3.27 6.94
N SER A 14 -8.28 -2.03 7.36
CA SER A 14 -7.01 -1.33 7.10
C SER A 14 -5.85 -1.86 7.94
N GLN A 15 -6.12 -2.56 9.05
CA GLN A 15 -5.11 -3.12 9.95
C GLN A 15 -5.27 -4.63 10.08
N TYR A 16 -4.16 -5.35 10.03
CA TYR A 16 -4.16 -6.82 10.05
C TYR A 16 -4.65 -7.41 11.38
N ASN A 17 -4.33 -6.79 12.51
CA ASN A 17 -4.76 -7.25 13.83
C ASN A 17 -6.29 -7.31 13.99
N GLN A 18 -7.03 -6.48 13.27
CA GLN A 18 -8.50 -6.52 13.25
C GLN A 18 -9.00 -7.83 12.60
N ILE A 19 -8.30 -8.31 11.57
CA ILE A 19 -8.62 -9.59 10.93
C ILE A 19 -8.21 -10.76 11.84
N SER A 20 -6.98 -10.76 12.35
CA SER A 20 -6.44 -11.87 13.15
C SER A 20 -7.19 -12.08 14.47
N ASN A 21 -7.75 -11.02 15.06
CA ASN A 21 -8.53 -11.11 16.29
C ASN A 21 -10.04 -11.32 16.05
N HIS A 22 -10.48 -11.27 14.79
CA HIS A 22 -11.89 -11.46 14.48
C HIS A 22 -12.33 -12.92 14.75
N PRO A 23 -13.54 -13.17 15.31
CA PRO A 23 -14.01 -14.51 15.64
C PRO A 23 -13.97 -15.53 14.49
N PHE A 24 -13.99 -15.07 13.23
CA PHE A 24 -13.89 -15.96 12.07
C PHE A 24 -12.46 -16.44 11.79
N PHE A 25 -11.45 -15.71 12.24
CA PHE A 25 -10.04 -15.94 11.85
C PHE A 25 -9.08 -16.14 13.02
N ARG A 26 -9.45 -15.79 14.26
CA ARG A 26 -8.57 -15.89 15.44
C ARG A 26 -8.05 -17.30 15.71
N ASP A 27 -8.80 -18.33 15.29
CA ASP A 27 -8.44 -19.74 15.47
C ASP A 27 -7.79 -20.34 14.20
N GLU A 28 -7.56 -19.54 13.18
CA GLU A 28 -6.87 -19.98 11.97
C GLU A 28 -5.38 -20.25 12.28
N GLU A 29 -4.85 -21.28 11.65
CA GLU A 29 -3.44 -21.63 11.79
C GLU A 29 -2.51 -20.60 11.12
N ILE A 30 -1.33 -20.44 11.70
CA ILE A 30 -0.25 -19.67 11.07
C ILE A 30 0.18 -20.36 9.77
N ASN A 31 0.25 -19.60 8.69
CA ASN A 31 0.82 -20.06 7.44
C ASN A 31 2.35 -20.13 7.55
N GLN A 32 2.88 -21.35 7.69
CA GLN A 32 4.31 -21.58 7.92
C GLN A 32 5.21 -21.02 6.81
N SER A 33 4.73 -21.05 5.57
CA SER A 33 5.49 -20.48 4.43
C SER A 33 5.57 -18.96 4.52
N VAL A 34 4.49 -18.30 4.93
CA VAL A 34 4.46 -16.85 5.13
C VAL A 34 5.29 -16.46 6.36
N LEU A 35 5.28 -17.27 7.42
CA LEU A 35 6.13 -17.06 8.58
C LEU A 35 7.62 -17.12 8.21
N LYS A 36 8.03 -18.10 7.40
CA LYS A 36 9.41 -18.18 6.89
C LYS A 36 9.78 -16.95 6.06
N LEU A 37 8.85 -16.48 5.22
CA LEU A 37 9.03 -15.27 4.43
C LEU A 37 9.21 -14.02 5.33
N TYR A 38 8.39 -13.89 6.36
CA TYR A 38 8.53 -12.82 7.35
C TYR A 38 9.88 -12.83 8.07
N ILE A 39 10.34 -14.00 8.50
CA ILE A 39 11.65 -14.14 9.17
C ILE A 39 12.80 -13.71 8.24
N SER A 40 12.69 -14.01 6.93
CA SER A 40 13.75 -13.68 5.97
C SER A 40 13.74 -12.24 5.49
N GLN A 41 12.54 -11.61 5.38
CA GLN A 41 12.36 -10.29 4.77
C GLN A 41 11.96 -9.20 5.78
N HIS A 42 11.66 -9.56 7.04
CA HIS A 42 11.15 -8.69 8.10
C HIS A 42 9.81 -8.01 7.80
N PHE A 43 9.11 -8.45 6.77
CA PHE A 43 7.73 -8.03 6.44
C PHE A 43 6.99 -9.12 5.67
N ILE A 44 5.67 -9.01 5.60
CA ILE A 44 4.82 -9.92 4.81
C ILE A 44 4.37 -9.18 3.55
N PRO A 45 4.88 -9.55 2.36
CA PRO A 45 4.49 -8.89 1.13
C PRO A 45 3.06 -9.28 0.71
N PRO A 46 2.36 -8.41 -0.05
CA PRO A 46 1.13 -8.82 -0.72
C PRO A 46 1.36 -10.03 -1.64
N PRO A 47 0.38 -10.92 -1.79
CA PRO A 47 -0.98 -10.85 -1.25
C PRO A 47 -1.17 -11.58 0.08
N PHE A 48 -0.11 -11.86 0.82
CA PHE A 48 -0.15 -12.78 1.94
C PHE A 48 -0.65 -12.12 3.23
N GLY A 49 -1.34 -12.92 4.06
CA GLY A 49 -1.56 -12.69 5.47
C GLY A 49 -0.88 -13.77 6.30
N LEU A 50 -0.57 -13.51 7.56
CA LEU A 50 0.15 -14.46 8.43
C LEU A 50 -0.67 -15.71 8.73
N LEU A 51 -1.99 -15.56 8.95
CA LEU A 51 -2.90 -16.68 9.17
C LEU A 51 -3.39 -17.24 7.85
N LYS A 52 -3.72 -18.53 7.82
CA LYS A 52 -4.42 -19.14 6.69
C LYS A 52 -5.72 -18.37 6.40
N ASN A 53 -6.17 -18.38 5.15
CA ASN A 53 -7.39 -17.69 4.70
C ASN A 53 -7.41 -16.17 4.94
N THR A 54 -6.24 -15.57 5.23
CA THR A 54 -6.08 -14.12 5.33
C THR A 54 -5.12 -13.59 4.28
N HIS A 55 -5.37 -12.37 3.82
CA HIS A 55 -4.67 -11.79 2.67
C HIS A 55 -4.46 -10.29 2.83
N SER A 56 -3.49 -9.76 2.12
CA SER A 56 -3.41 -8.33 1.82
C SER A 56 -3.74 -8.05 0.36
N VAL A 57 -4.36 -6.92 0.10
CA VAL A 57 -4.68 -6.48 -1.28
C VAL A 57 -3.41 -5.96 -1.93
N PHE A 58 -3.16 -6.35 -3.17
CA PHE A 58 -2.04 -5.81 -3.94
C PHE A 58 -2.20 -4.31 -4.22
N PRO A 59 -1.10 -3.55 -4.31
CA PRO A 59 -1.16 -2.20 -4.89
C PRO A 59 -1.83 -2.22 -6.26
N GLY A 60 -2.78 -1.30 -6.46
CA GLY A 60 -3.53 -1.22 -7.71
C GLY A 60 -4.53 -2.36 -7.95
N GLU A 61 -4.91 -3.13 -6.92
CA GLU A 61 -5.91 -4.20 -7.00
C GLU A 61 -7.22 -3.80 -6.31
N ILE A 62 -8.33 -4.22 -6.89
CA ILE A 62 -9.65 -4.22 -6.28
C ILE A 62 -10.03 -5.66 -5.99
N VAL A 63 -10.47 -5.90 -4.75
CA VAL A 63 -11.09 -7.16 -4.33
C VAL A 63 -12.57 -6.91 -4.13
N LYS A 64 -13.41 -7.64 -4.86
CA LYS A 64 -14.87 -7.57 -4.79
C LYS A 64 -15.41 -8.91 -4.32
N ILE A 65 -16.35 -8.87 -3.38
CA ILE A 65 -17.13 -10.03 -2.99
C ILE A 65 -18.61 -9.73 -3.22
N ASP A 66 -19.32 -10.66 -3.83
CA ASP A 66 -20.75 -10.54 -4.04
C ASP A 66 -21.56 -11.14 -2.87
N LYS A 67 -22.87 -10.97 -2.89
CA LYS A 67 -23.79 -11.49 -1.86
C LYS A 67 -23.84 -13.03 -1.78
N TYR A 68 -23.28 -13.73 -2.73
CA TYR A 68 -23.18 -15.19 -2.74
C TYR A 68 -21.81 -15.69 -2.30
N GLY A 69 -20.89 -14.78 -1.91
CA GLY A 69 -19.55 -15.13 -1.47
C GLY A 69 -18.56 -15.34 -2.62
N LYS A 70 -18.91 -14.99 -3.86
CA LYS A 70 -17.98 -15.07 -4.99
C LYS A 70 -16.99 -13.93 -4.90
N LEU A 71 -15.71 -14.27 -4.82
CA LEU A 71 -14.60 -13.32 -4.74
C LEU A 71 -14.01 -13.12 -6.13
N GLU A 72 -13.91 -11.85 -6.54
CA GLU A 72 -13.30 -11.43 -7.80
C GLU A 72 -12.17 -10.44 -7.51
N LYS A 73 -11.07 -10.55 -8.25
CA LYS A 73 -9.92 -9.65 -8.15
C LYS A 73 -9.66 -9.01 -9.51
N ARG A 74 -9.45 -7.70 -9.51
CA ARG A 74 -9.12 -6.95 -10.71
C ARG A 74 -7.99 -5.97 -10.42
N ARG A 75 -6.93 -6.02 -11.22
CA ARG A 75 -5.88 -5.00 -11.18
C ARG A 75 -6.29 -3.83 -12.07
N TYR A 76 -6.37 -2.64 -11.51
CA TYR A 76 -6.70 -1.40 -12.25
C TYR A 76 -5.46 -0.55 -12.52
N TRP A 77 -4.36 -0.80 -11.79
CA TRP A 77 -3.09 -0.11 -11.95
C TRP A 77 -1.91 -1.06 -11.72
N SER A 78 -0.83 -0.82 -12.42
CA SER A 78 0.47 -1.47 -12.19
C SER A 78 1.58 -0.47 -12.46
N PHE A 79 2.75 -0.70 -11.89
CA PHE A 79 3.92 0.10 -12.26
C PHE A 79 4.14 0.06 -13.77
N PRO A 80 4.44 1.24 -14.39
CA PRO A 80 4.85 1.28 -15.78
C PRO A 80 6.04 0.34 -15.99
N LYS A 81 6.09 -0.27 -17.16
CA LYS A 81 7.28 -1.02 -17.54
C LYS A 81 8.41 -0.03 -17.76
N PHE A 82 9.63 -0.44 -17.39
CA PHE A 82 10.81 0.33 -17.70
C PHE A 82 10.88 0.53 -19.22
N ASP A 83 11.01 1.79 -19.64
CA ASP A 83 11.19 2.19 -21.03
C ASP A 83 12.58 2.78 -21.18
N ASN A 84 13.30 2.36 -22.25
CA ASN A 84 14.60 2.89 -22.62
C ASN A 84 14.49 4.23 -23.41
N SER A 85 13.36 4.94 -23.32
CA SER A 85 13.24 6.26 -23.90
C SER A 85 14.37 7.16 -23.38
N MET A 86 15.21 7.63 -24.28
CA MET A 86 16.36 8.47 -23.94
C MET A 86 15.87 9.89 -23.68
N VAL A 87 15.47 10.17 -22.45
CA VAL A 87 15.25 11.53 -21.98
C VAL A 87 16.60 12.07 -21.50
N ASN A 88 17.02 13.24 -21.97
CA ASN A 88 18.24 13.85 -21.46
C ASN A 88 18.09 14.27 -19.98
N TYR A 89 19.21 14.43 -19.30
CA TYR A 89 19.21 14.71 -17.85
C TYR A 89 18.44 15.98 -17.48
N SER A 90 18.54 17.04 -18.28
CA SER A 90 17.85 18.32 -18.00
C SER A 90 16.33 18.16 -18.06
N ASP A 91 15.84 17.49 -19.10
CA ASP A 91 14.40 17.25 -19.26
C ASP A 91 13.87 16.29 -18.20
N ALA A 92 14.59 15.21 -17.90
CA ALA A 92 14.23 14.29 -16.83
C ALA A 92 14.12 15.01 -15.48
N ARG A 93 15.08 15.89 -15.16
CA ARG A 93 15.05 16.70 -13.94
C ARG A 93 13.82 17.59 -13.89
N ASN A 94 13.51 18.30 -14.96
CA ASN A 94 12.36 19.20 -15.02
C ASN A 94 11.02 18.44 -14.86
N ILE A 95 10.92 17.28 -15.53
CA ILE A 95 9.73 16.41 -15.39
C ILE A 95 9.56 15.97 -13.95
N ILE A 96 10.61 15.42 -13.33
CA ILE A 96 10.56 14.93 -11.94
C ILE A 96 10.23 16.07 -10.97
N GLU A 97 10.85 17.24 -11.16
CA GLU A 97 10.59 18.41 -10.32
C GLU A 97 9.11 18.84 -10.37
N ASN A 98 8.52 18.87 -11.56
CA ASN A 98 7.12 19.25 -11.75
C ASN A 98 6.18 18.19 -11.16
N GLU A 99 6.46 16.91 -11.34
CA GLU A 99 5.67 15.81 -10.74
C GLU A 99 5.72 15.83 -9.22
N ILE A 100 6.89 16.07 -8.62
CA ILE A 100 7.03 16.21 -7.17
C ILE A 100 6.22 17.40 -6.66
N LYS A 101 6.33 18.57 -7.31
CA LYS A 101 5.57 19.78 -6.94
C LYS A 101 4.06 19.52 -6.98
N SER A 102 3.56 18.92 -8.06
CA SER A 102 2.15 18.58 -8.22
C SER A 102 1.69 17.63 -7.13
N SER A 103 2.42 16.55 -6.92
CA SER A 103 2.11 15.54 -5.90
C SER A 103 2.09 16.14 -4.48
N VAL A 104 3.05 17.00 -4.15
CA VAL A 104 3.08 17.68 -2.85
C VAL A 104 1.86 18.59 -2.69
N LYS A 105 1.54 19.40 -3.70
CA LYS A 105 0.39 20.30 -3.67
C LYS A 105 -0.93 19.55 -3.43
N GLU A 106 -1.13 18.42 -4.11
CA GLU A 106 -2.32 17.59 -3.96
C GLU A 106 -2.48 16.98 -2.55
N GLN A 107 -1.36 16.78 -1.84
CA GLN A 107 -1.35 16.23 -0.48
C GLN A 107 -1.51 17.29 0.62
N LEU A 108 -1.53 18.57 0.28
CA LEU A 108 -1.67 19.66 1.27
C LEU A 108 -3.13 20.04 1.57
N VAL A 109 -4.10 19.33 1.01
CA VAL A 109 -5.52 19.54 1.30
C VAL A 109 -5.82 19.03 2.71
N SER A 110 -6.17 19.93 3.63
CA SER A 110 -6.45 19.60 5.04
C SER A 110 -7.35 20.64 5.67
N ASP A 111 -8.21 20.20 6.60
CA ASP A 111 -9.07 21.05 7.41
C ASP A 111 -8.38 21.59 8.67
N VAL A 112 -7.13 21.16 8.91
CA VAL A 112 -6.32 21.54 10.07
C VAL A 112 -4.91 21.92 9.63
N PRO A 113 -4.14 22.68 10.46
CA PRO A 113 -2.75 22.99 10.13
C PRO A 113 -1.93 21.74 9.91
N LEU A 114 -1.15 21.73 8.83
CA LEU A 114 -0.25 20.63 8.48
C LEU A 114 1.14 20.88 9.04
N GLY A 115 1.76 19.81 9.52
CA GLY A 115 3.17 19.77 9.89
C GLY A 115 3.89 18.65 9.16
N ALA A 116 5.20 18.73 9.08
CA ALA A 116 6.02 17.68 8.48
C ALA A 116 7.21 17.33 9.39
N PHE A 117 7.53 16.05 9.44
CA PHE A 117 8.74 15.58 10.10
C PHE A 117 9.93 15.76 9.19
N LEU A 118 10.96 16.43 9.68
CA LEU A 118 12.25 16.55 9.00
C LEU A 118 13.20 15.48 9.49
N SER A 119 13.68 14.66 8.59
CA SER A 119 14.78 13.74 8.82
C SER A 119 16.12 14.37 8.43
N GLY A 120 17.25 13.76 8.82
CA GLY A 120 18.59 14.14 8.35
C GLY A 120 18.87 13.73 6.89
N GLY A 121 17.90 13.16 6.17
CA GLY A 121 18.04 12.73 4.77
C GLY A 121 17.77 13.85 3.77
N VAL A 122 17.73 13.50 2.49
CA VAL A 122 17.49 14.44 1.38
C VAL A 122 16.00 14.59 1.07
N ASP A 123 15.22 13.53 1.17
CA ASP A 123 13.85 13.49 0.68
C ASP A 123 12.90 14.38 1.48
N SER A 124 12.94 14.29 2.82
CA SER A 124 12.03 15.07 3.65
C SER A 124 12.27 16.59 3.57
N PRO A 125 13.51 17.12 3.55
CA PRO A 125 13.73 18.54 3.29
C PRO A 125 13.26 18.99 1.92
N LEU A 126 13.40 18.16 0.89
CA LEU A 126 12.93 18.47 -0.46
C LEU A 126 11.40 18.63 -0.49
N ILE A 127 10.67 17.68 0.09
CA ILE A 127 9.21 17.72 0.20
C ILE A 127 8.76 18.94 1.01
N CYS A 128 9.39 19.19 2.18
CA CYS A 128 9.07 20.37 2.99
C CYS A 128 9.36 21.69 2.28
N ASN A 129 10.44 21.75 1.47
CA ASN A 129 10.75 22.94 0.71
C ASN A 129 9.70 23.24 -0.36
N TYR A 130 9.12 22.24 -0.99
CA TYR A 130 8.01 22.46 -1.92
C TYR A 130 6.70 22.79 -1.17
N ALA A 131 6.42 22.10 -0.07
CA ALA A 131 5.20 22.31 0.71
C ALA A 131 5.05 23.73 1.24
N LYS A 132 6.14 24.37 1.68
CA LYS A 132 6.09 25.75 2.23
C LYS A 132 5.69 26.82 1.20
N ASN A 133 5.68 26.48 -0.11
CA ASN A 133 5.33 27.44 -1.18
C ASN A 133 3.81 27.46 -1.45
N TYR A 134 3.04 26.68 -0.74
CA TYR A 134 1.58 26.57 -0.81
C TYR A 134 0.93 26.90 0.53
#